data_cdcdfd034e45899039e5524282676c8f
#
_entry.id   cdcdfd034e45899039e5524282676c8f
#
_cell.length_a   1.000
_cell.length_b   1.000
_cell.length_c   1.000
_cell.angle_alpha   90.00
_cell.angle_beta   90.00
_cell.angle_gamma   90.00
#
_symmetry.space_group_name_H-M   'P 1'
#
loop_
_entity.id
_entity.type
_entity.pdbx_description
1 polymer ?
#
loop_
_entity_poly.entity_id
_entity_poly.type
_entity_poly.pdbx_seq_one_letter_code
_entity_poly.pdbx_strand_id
1 'polypeptide(L)'
;MPGRPIVVHRAEGVLGPSTPGMERRQLFERGDDWAGWIRTDAGVAGGWHHHGGHDSYIYVLRGRLTIDYGPDGGESVEASAGDFIFNPAELVHRETTSPDGEVEAFVVRVGDGPQVVNVAGPDEG
;
A
#
# COMPACT_ATOMS: atom_id res chain seq x y z
N MET A 1 2.37 9.53 -31.85
CA MET A 1 3.49 10.25 -31.22
C MET A 1 3.83 9.61 -29.88
N PRO A 2 5.04 9.13 -29.67
CA PRO A 2 5.39 8.62 -28.36
C PRO A 2 5.42 9.75 -27.34
N GLY A 3 5.09 9.42 -26.11
CA GLY A 3 5.17 10.36 -25.01
C GLY A 3 6.60 10.60 -24.56
N ARG A 4 6.75 11.31 -23.46
CA ARG A 4 8.04 11.63 -22.85
C ARG A 4 8.17 10.92 -21.51
N PRO A 5 9.40 10.59 -21.09
CA PRO A 5 9.62 10.23 -19.70
C PRO A 5 9.21 11.39 -18.80
N ILE A 6 8.63 11.07 -17.66
CA ILE A 6 8.22 12.05 -16.66
C ILE A 6 8.95 11.73 -15.36
N VAL A 7 9.54 12.76 -14.76
CA VAL A 7 10.17 12.63 -13.46
C VAL A 7 9.35 13.43 -12.46
N VAL A 8 8.95 12.77 -11.37
CA VAL A 8 8.24 13.40 -10.28
C VAL A 8 9.08 13.27 -9.02
N HIS A 9 9.40 14.38 -8.38
CA HIS A 9 10.03 14.36 -7.06
C HIS A 9 8.98 13.98 -6.02
N ARG A 10 9.38 13.20 -5.02
CA ARG A 10 8.45 12.75 -3.98
C ARG A 10 7.63 13.89 -3.37
N ALA A 11 8.27 15.01 -3.08
CA ALA A 11 7.62 16.16 -2.46
C ALA A 11 6.56 16.83 -3.36
N GLU A 12 6.61 16.57 -4.66
CA GLU A 12 5.65 17.09 -5.64
C GLU A 12 4.45 16.17 -5.84
N GLY A 13 4.48 14.97 -5.27
CA GLY A 13 3.37 14.03 -5.37
C GLY A 13 2.11 14.61 -4.73
N VAL A 14 0.96 14.21 -5.26
CA VAL A 14 -0.33 14.67 -4.76
C VAL A 14 -0.61 14.01 -3.41
N LEU A 15 -0.78 14.84 -2.38
CA LEU A 15 -1.05 14.35 -1.03
C LEU A 15 -2.42 13.66 -1.00
N GLY A 16 -2.45 12.43 -0.52
CA GLY A 16 -3.66 11.64 -0.39
C GLY A 16 -4.42 11.94 0.90
N PRO A 17 -5.43 11.11 1.22
CA PRO A 17 -6.24 11.31 2.42
C PRO A 17 -5.38 11.40 3.67
N SER A 18 -5.80 12.27 4.60
CA SER A 18 -5.14 12.41 5.88
C SER A 18 -5.52 11.23 6.77
N THR A 19 -4.53 10.37 7.03
CA THR A 19 -4.67 9.25 7.95
C THR A 19 -3.62 9.41 9.03
N PRO A 20 -3.99 9.38 10.32
CA PRO A 20 -3.01 9.50 11.39
C PRO A 20 -1.89 8.47 11.24
N GLY A 21 -0.64 8.94 11.35
CA GLY A 21 0.54 8.09 11.24
C GLY A 21 0.95 7.71 9.83
N MET A 22 0.29 8.23 8.80
CA MET A 22 0.61 7.90 7.41
C MET A 22 0.68 9.15 6.55
N GLU A 23 1.59 9.11 5.58
CA GLU A 23 1.65 10.08 4.49
C GLU A 23 1.62 9.32 3.17
N ARG A 24 0.67 9.65 2.30
CA ARG A 24 0.54 9.06 0.97
C ARG A 24 0.73 10.14 -0.06
N ARG A 25 1.56 9.85 -1.07
CA ARG A 25 1.75 10.76 -2.20
C ARG A 25 1.56 10.00 -3.49
N GLN A 26 0.56 10.41 -4.28
CA GLN A 26 0.35 9.89 -5.61
C GLN A 26 1.41 10.48 -6.52
N LEU A 27 2.17 9.62 -7.19
CA LEU A 27 3.22 10.04 -8.12
C LEU A 27 2.73 9.94 -9.56
N PHE A 28 2.06 8.85 -9.91
CA PHE A 28 1.54 8.63 -11.25
C PHE A 28 0.14 8.03 -11.20
N GLU A 29 -0.68 8.43 -12.17
CA GLU A 29 -1.99 7.84 -12.37
C GLU A 29 -2.22 7.72 -13.88
N ARG A 30 -2.61 6.52 -14.34
CA ARG A 30 -2.89 6.25 -15.73
C ARG A 30 -4.13 5.37 -15.82
N GLY A 31 -5.27 5.95 -16.22
CA GLY A 31 -6.54 5.25 -16.15
C GLY A 31 -6.83 4.86 -14.71
N ASP A 32 -7.06 3.58 -14.46
CA ASP A 32 -7.29 3.08 -13.11
C ASP A 32 -6.00 2.61 -12.41
N ASP A 33 -4.86 2.67 -13.08
CA ASP A 33 -3.57 2.32 -12.49
C ASP A 33 -3.03 3.47 -11.65
N TRP A 34 -2.42 3.13 -10.52
CA TRP A 34 -1.94 4.10 -9.56
C TRP A 34 -0.55 3.72 -9.09
N ALA A 35 0.32 4.71 -8.93
CA ALA A 35 1.63 4.50 -8.33
C ALA A 35 1.93 5.62 -7.36
N GLY A 36 2.41 5.27 -6.17
CA GLY A 36 2.67 6.24 -5.14
C GLY A 36 3.72 5.82 -4.13
N TRP A 37 4.07 6.78 -3.31
CA TRP A 37 4.97 6.61 -2.17
C TRP A 37 4.15 6.75 -0.89
N ILE A 38 4.41 5.85 0.05
CA ILE A 38 3.70 5.83 1.33
C ILE A 38 4.73 5.74 2.45
N ARG A 39 4.57 6.60 3.45
CA ARG A 39 5.33 6.56 4.70
C ARG A 39 4.34 6.29 5.84
N THR A 40 4.69 5.35 6.70
CA THR A 40 3.89 5.00 7.87
C THR A 40 4.78 5.04 9.11
N ASP A 41 4.30 5.68 10.16
CA ASP A 41 5.03 5.75 11.44
C ASP A 41 5.28 4.36 12.01
N ALA A 42 6.27 4.26 12.89
CA ALA A 42 6.54 3.03 13.62
C ALA A 42 5.34 2.61 14.47
N GLY A 43 5.10 1.31 14.57
CA GLY A 43 4.10 0.75 15.47
C GLY A 43 2.65 1.08 15.13
N VAL A 44 2.34 1.33 13.87
CA VAL A 44 0.98 1.61 13.42
C VAL A 44 0.31 0.34 12.94
N ALA A 45 -0.86 0.04 13.49
CA ALA A 45 -1.73 -1.04 13.01
C ALA A 45 -2.84 -0.42 12.16
N GLY A 46 -2.88 -0.80 10.89
CA GLY A 46 -3.91 -0.33 9.96
C GLY A 46 -5.23 -1.07 10.14
N GLY A 47 -6.26 -0.62 9.43
CA GLY A 47 -7.53 -1.31 9.36
C GLY A 47 -7.55 -2.37 8.28
N TRP A 48 -8.52 -3.28 8.36
CA TRP A 48 -8.78 -4.27 7.33
C TRP A 48 -9.32 -3.60 6.07
N HIS A 49 -8.77 -3.95 4.92
CA HIS A 49 -9.18 -3.35 3.65
C HIS A 49 -8.73 -4.22 2.47
N HIS A 50 -9.25 -3.89 1.29
CA HIS A 50 -8.77 -4.44 0.03
C HIS A 50 -8.70 -3.32 -1.02
N HIS A 51 -8.20 -3.63 -2.19
CA HIS A 51 -7.96 -2.65 -3.25
C HIS A 51 -8.83 -2.92 -4.51
N GLY A 52 -10.02 -3.48 -4.30
CA GLY A 52 -10.93 -3.80 -5.39
C GLY A 52 -10.28 -4.75 -6.40
N GLY A 53 -10.45 -4.48 -7.67
CA GLY A 53 -9.86 -5.27 -8.75
C GLY A 53 -8.41 -4.97 -9.05
N HIS A 54 -7.67 -4.32 -8.12
CA HIS A 54 -6.27 -3.99 -8.32
C HIS A 54 -5.34 -5.02 -7.68
N ASP A 55 -4.35 -5.47 -8.46
CA ASP A 55 -3.17 -6.14 -7.91
C ASP A 55 -2.20 -5.07 -7.43
N SER A 56 -1.55 -5.31 -6.30
CA SER A 56 -0.56 -4.36 -5.76
C SER A 56 0.82 -4.96 -5.80
N TYR A 57 1.78 -4.17 -6.27
CA TYR A 57 3.20 -4.47 -6.26
C TYR A 57 3.86 -3.45 -5.36
N ILE A 58 4.56 -3.91 -4.34
CA ILE A 58 5.12 -3.05 -3.30
C ILE A 58 6.61 -3.32 -3.17
N TYR A 59 7.40 -2.26 -3.17
CA TYR A 59 8.81 -2.34 -2.83
C TYR A 59 9.03 -1.62 -1.50
N VAL A 60 9.57 -2.33 -0.51
CA VAL A 60 9.87 -1.75 0.80
C VAL A 60 11.20 -1.02 0.73
N LEU A 61 11.15 0.31 0.82
CA LEU A 61 12.33 1.18 0.77
C LEU A 61 13.03 1.27 2.12
N ARG A 62 12.26 1.21 3.22
CA ARG A 62 12.77 1.39 4.57
C ARG A 62 11.83 0.73 5.57
N GLY A 63 12.41 0.16 6.63
CA GLY A 63 11.64 -0.38 7.73
C GLY A 63 11.18 -1.81 7.52
N ARG A 64 10.23 -2.23 8.35
CA ARG A 64 9.70 -3.59 8.36
C ARG A 64 8.21 -3.56 8.67
N LEU A 65 7.44 -4.35 7.96
CA LEU A 65 6.01 -4.47 8.17
C LEU A 65 5.55 -5.91 8.09
N THR A 66 4.38 -6.16 8.70
CA THR A 66 3.68 -7.43 8.64
C THR A 66 2.35 -7.22 7.94
N ILE A 67 1.97 -8.16 7.08
CA ILE A 67 0.66 -8.17 6.44
C ILE A 67 -0.10 -9.38 6.95
N ASP A 68 -1.24 -9.13 7.59
CA ASP A 68 -2.15 -10.17 8.06
C ASP A 68 -3.26 -10.37 7.03
N TYR A 69 -3.64 -11.62 6.80
CA TYR A 69 -4.69 -11.98 5.84
C TYR A 69 -5.24 -13.37 6.16
N GLY A 70 -6.13 -13.87 5.30
CA GLY A 70 -6.67 -15.20 5.41
C GLY A 70 -7.78 -15.33 6.45
N PRO A 71 -8.32 -16.55 6.64
CA PRO A 71 -9.43 -16.76 7.57
C PRO A 71 -9.09 -16.28 8.98
N ASP A 72 -9.97 -15.47 9.56
CA ASP A 72 -9.80 -14.85 10.87
C ASP A 72 -8.52 -14.00 10.97
N GLY A 73 -7.89 -13.65 9.83
CA GLY A 73 -6.60 -12.93 9.84
C GLY A 73 -5.46 -13.77 10.39
N GLY A 74 -5.56 -15.09 10.29
CA GLY A 74 -4.62 -16.01 10.93
C GLY A 74 -3.34 -16.27 10.15
N GLU A 75 -3.24 -15.78 8.92
CA GLU A 75 -2.03 -15.88 8.12
C GLU A 75 -1.28 -14.56 8.14
N SER A 76 0.04 -14.58 8.03
CA SER A 76 0.82 -13.36 7.94
C SER A 76 2.10 -13.56 7.14
N VAL A 77 2.56 -12.47 6.54
CA VAL A 77 3.88 -12.38 5.90
C VAL A 77 4.59 -11.14 6.43
N GLU A 78 5.89 -11.19 6.49
CA GLU A 78 6.72 -10.08 6.94
C GLU A 78 7.67 -9.66 5.81
N ALA A 79 7.86 -8.35 5.65
CA ALA A 79 8.77 -7.80 4.66
C ALA A 79 9.60 -6.68 5.28
N SER A 80 10.86 -6.59 4.86
CA SER A 80 11.81 -5.58 5.31
C SER A 80 12.37 -4.82 4.12
N ALA A 81 13.11 -3.75 4.39
CA ALA A 81 13.76 -2.95 3.35
C ALA A 81 14.48 -3.84 2.34
N GLY A 82 14.20 -3.61 1.06
CA GLY A 82 14.75 -4.42 -0.03
C GLY A 82 13.85 -5.55 -0.50
N ASP A 83 12.77 -5.83 0.21
CA ASP A 83 11.82 -6.88 -0.16
C ASP A 83 10.72 -6.36 -1.08
N PHE A 84 10.18 -7.26 -1.88
CA PHE A 84 9.07 -7.00 -2.78
C PHE A 84 7.86 -7.81 -2.34
N ILE A 85 6.69 -7.18 -2.38
CA ILE A 85 5.43 -7.81 -1.98
C ILE A 85 4.46 -7.76 -3.16
N PHE A 86 3.74 -8.84 -3.37
CA PHE A 86 2.59 -8.87 -4.27
C PHE A 86 1.34 -9.16 -3.47
N ASN A 87 0.35 -8.25 -3.54
CA ASN A 87 -0.98 -8.47 -2.98
C ASN A 87 -1.96 -8.65 -4.13
N PRO A 88 -2.62 -9.81 -4.23
CA PRO A 88 -3.61 -10.04 -5.29
C PRO A 88 -4.85 -9.18 -5.09
N ALA A 89 -5.55 -8.92 -6.20
CA ALA A 89 -6.82 -8.21 -6.19
C ALA A 89 -7.79 -8.82 -5.18
N GLU A 90 -8.59 -7.98 -4.56
CA GLU A 90 -9.68 -8.33 -3.64
C GLU A 90 -9.24 -9.02 -2.34
N LEU A 91 -7.94 -9.15 -2.11
CA LEU A 91 -7.43 -9.73 -0.87
C LEU A 91 -7.66 -8.76 0.29
N VAL A 92 -8.49 -9.16 1.24
CA VAL A 92 -8.66 -8.41 2.49
C VAL A 92 -7.43 -8.64 3.36
N HIS A 93 -6.80 -7.54 3.77
CA HIS A 93 -5.56 -7.61 4.54
C HIS A 93 -5.44 -6.40 5.48
N ARG A 94 -4.48 -6.50 6.38
CA ARG A 94 -4.13 -5.42 7.30
C ARG A 94 -2.60 -5.35 7.38
N GLU A 95 -2.07 -4.13 7.42
CA GLU A 95 -0.64 -3.88 7.54
C GLU A 95 -0.34 -3.34 8.93
N THR A 96 0.74 -3.84 9.54
CA THR A 96 1.23 -3.37 10.83
C THR A 96 2.71 -3.09 10.69
N THR A 97 3.14 -1.88 11.07
CA THR A 97 4.55 -1.51 11.01
C THR A 97 5.26 -1.91 12.30
N SER A 98 6.55 -2.28 12.17
CA SER A 98 7.38 -2.60 13.32
C SER A 98 7.51 -1.38 14.26
N PRO A 99 7.53 -1.60 15.59
CA PRO A 99 7.78 -0.50 16.53
C PRO A 99 9.21 0.07 16.45
N ASP A 100 10.10 -0.57 15.70
CA ASP A 100 11.50 -0.19 15.62
C ASP A 100 11.77 1.01 14.70
N GLY A 101 10.85 1.35 13.82
CA GLY A 101 11.05 2.47 12.91
C GLY A 101 9.92 2.63 11.90
N GLU A 102 9.91 3.77 11.23
CA GLU A 102 8.93 4.03 10.18
C GLU A 102 9.19 3.17 8.96
N VAL A 103 8.14 2.98 8.16
CA VAL A 103 8.19 2.25 6.90
C VAL A 103 7.97 3.23 5.75
N GLU A 104 8.80 3.09 4.71
CA GLU A 104 8.59 3.75 3.43
C GLU A 104 8.46 2.68 2.36
N ALA A 105 7.50 2.85 1.48
CA ALA A 105 7.25 1.90 0.41
C ALA A 105 6.84 2.61 -0.88
N PHE A 106 7.23 2.03 -2.00
CA PHE A 106 6.72 2.39 -3.30
C PHE A 106 5.67 1.36 -3.69
N VAL A 107 4.47 1.83 -4.06
CA VAL A 107 3.32 0.96 -4.32
C VAL A 107 2.79 1.24 -5.73
N VAL A 108 2.58 0.18 -6.48
CA VAL A 108 1.94 0.23 -7.79
C VAL A 108 0.69 -0.64 -7.75
N ARG A 109 -0.45 -0.07 -8.12
CA ARG A 109 -1.72 -0.80 -8.22
C ARG A 109 -2.17 -0.83 -9.67
N VAL A 110 -2.40 -2.03 -10.17
CA VAL A 110 -2.77 -2.28 -11.56
C VAL A 110 -4.09 -3.03 -11.59
N GLY A 111 -5.06 -2.48 -12.30
CA GLY A 111 -6.38 -3.09 -12.40
C GLY A 111 -7.49 -2.06 -12.54
N ASP A 112 -8.65 -2.36 -11.98
CA ASP A 112 -9.81 -1.49 -12.06
C ASP A 112 -10.62 -1.46 -10.77
N GLY A 113 -11.57 -0.52 -10.71
CA GLY A 113 -12.45 -0.36 -9.56
C GLY A 113 -11.87 0.56 -8.50
N PRO A 114 -12.42 0.50 -7.27
CA PRO A 114 -11.97 1.38 -6.20
C PRO A 114 -10.52 1.08 -5.79
N GLN A 115 -9.79 2.12 -5.41
CA GLN A 115 -8.41 2.00 -4.96
C GLN A 115 -8.32 1.38 -3.56
N VAL A 116 -9.26 1.72 -2.68
CA VAL A 116 -9.29 1.21 -1.31
C VAL A 116 -10.73 1.00 -0.89
N VAL A 117 -11.02 -0.16 -0.32
CA VAL A 117 -12.31 -0.48 0.28
C VAL A 117 -12.05 -0.95 1.72
N ASN A 118 -12.47 -0.14 2.69
CA ASN A 118 -12.35 -0.50 4.10
C ASN A 118 -13.45 -1.47 4.50
N VAL A 119 -13.11 -2.48 5.27
CA VAL A 119 -14.03 -3.51 5.73
C VAL A 119 -13.93 -3.67 7.25
N ALA A 120 -14.94 -4.33 7.85
CA ALA A 120 -15.02 -4.43 9.31
C ALA A 120 -14.03 -5.44 9.90
N GLY A 121 -13.65 -6.46 9.15
CA GLY A 121 -12.76 -7.50 9.65
C GLY A 121 -12.18 -8.36 8.52
N PRO A 122 -11.33 -9.34 8.88
CA PRO A 122 -10.55 -10.10 7.89
C PRO A 122 -11.38 -10.97 6.94
N ASP A 123 -12.58 -11.35 7.34
CA ASP A 123 -13.45 -12.23 6.54
C ASP A 123 -14.52 -11.46 5.76
N GLU A 124 -14.47 -10.15 5.81
CA GLU A 124 -15.39 -9.27 5.08
C GLU A 124 -14.84 -9.01 3.68
N GLY A 125 -15.58 -9.30 2.66
CA GLY A 125 -15.01 -9.15 1.33
C GLY A 125 -15.97 -8.68 0.28
#